data_17122433a1fedb8da9d649131dd766a3
#
_entry.id   17122433a1fedb8da9d649131dd766a3
#
_cell.length_a   1.000
_cell.length_b   1.000
_cell.length_c   1.000
_cell.angle_alpha   90.00
_cell.angle_beta   90.00
_cell.angle_gamma   90.00
#
_symmetry.space_group_name_H-M   'P 1'
#
loop_
_entity.id
_entity.type
_entity.pdbx_description
1 polymer ?
#
loop_
_entity_poly.entity_id
_entity_poly.type
_entity_poly.pdbx_seq_one_letter_code
_entity_poly.pdbx_strand_id
1 'polypeptide(L)'
;MTDVPTKAGFVALIGEPNAGKSTLLNRMVGAKVSIVTHKVQTTRARIRGVAMAENAQLIFIDTPGLFKPRRRLDRAMVAAAWGGAADADVVVLMIEAHRGVTSGVKAILETLSERSGKSPVALAINKIDKVKSEVLLALTKEMNEAFPFAETFMISAERGHGCDALRDWLVTQVPEGPYLYPEDQIADLPMRMIAAEMTREKLTLRLHQELPYELTVETENWEERPDGSARIDQLIYVARDGHKGIVLGKGGETVKAISQAARMELEEFLGRRVHLFVKVKVRPNWLEDAERYSEMGLDFKDGNA
;
A
#
# COMPACT_ATOMS: atom_id res chain seq x y z
N MET A 1 37.00 -13.70 -8.02
CA MET A 1 35.74 -13.30 -7.35
C MET A 1 34.66 -14.13 -8.00
N THR A 2 34.08 -15.07 -7.28
CA THR A 2 32.89 -15.79 -7.80
C THR A 2 31.78 -14.80 -7.91
N ASP A 3 31.33 -14.50 -9.15
CA ASP A 3 30.13 -13.70 -9.37
C ASP A 3 28.96 -14.40 -8.65
N VAL A 4 28.49 -13.83 -7.55
CA VAL A 4 27.27 -14.31 -6.89
C VAL A 4 26.13 -13.99 -7.84
N PRO A 5 25.34 -14.99 -8.28
CA PRO A 5 24.27 -14.73 -9.22
C PRO A 5 23.26 -13.75 -8.63
N THR A 6 22.80 -12.82 -9.45
CA THR A 6 21.73 -11.89 -9.07
C THR A 6 20.40 -12.63 -8.94
N LYS A 7 19.54 -12.09 -8.08
CA LYS A 7 18.19 -12.62 -7.88
C LYS A 7 17.15 -11.50 -8.06
N ALA A 8 15.97 -11.84 -8.53
CA ALA A 8 14.86 -10.90 -8.55
C ALA A 8 13.53 -11.65 -8.43
N GLY A 9 12.60 -11.11 -7.61
CA GLY A 9 11.30 -11.76 -7.48
C GLY A 9 10.26 -10.87 -6.82
N PHE A 10 9.00 -11.26 -7.02
CA PHE A 10 7.83 -10.57 -6.52
C PHE A 10 7.40 -11.09 -5.16
N VAL A 11 7.18 -10.18 -4.23
CA VAL A 11 6.73 -10.46 -2.85
C VAL A 11 5.37 -9.80 -2.64
N ALA A 12 4.30 -10.58 -2.54
CA ALA A 12 2.98 -10.05 -2.27
C ALA A 12 2.73 -9.88 -0.76
N LEU A 13 2.36 -8.66 -0.36
CA LEU A 13 1.94 -8.37 1.00
C LEU A 13 0.41 -8.46 1.08
N ILE A 14 -0.12 -9.46 1.78
CA ILE A 14 -1.56 -9.65 1.99
C ILE A 14 -1.92 -9.56 3.47
N GLY A 15 -3.18 -9.34 3.77
CA GLY A 15 -3.71 -9.27 5.13
C GLY A 15 -4.86 -8.28 5.26
N GLU A 16 -5.50 -8.25 6.42
CA GLU A 16 -6.60 -7.31 6.69
C GLU A 16 -6.18 -5.84 6.52
N PRO A 17 -7.13 -4.91 6.35
CA PRO A 17 -6.85 -3.48 6.47
C PRO A 17 -6.16 -3.16 7.79
N ASN A 18 -5.19 -2.24 7.75
CA ASN A 18 -4.37 -1.81 8.90
C ASN A 18 -3.38 -2.85 9.46
N ALA A 19 -3.22 -4.02 8.86
CA ALA A 19 -2.20 -4.98 9.27
C ALA A 19 -0.76 -4.43 9.18
N GLY A 20 -0.56 -3.32 8.46
CA GLY A 20 0.73 -2.62 8.35
C GLY A 20 1.51 -2.92 7.07
N LYS A 21 0.83 -3.40 6.02
CA LYS A 21 1.43 -3.73 4.72
C LYS A 21 2.21 -2.55 4.12
N SER A 22 1.55 -1.42 3.94
CA SER A 22 2.18 -0.19 3.40
C SER A 22 3.32 0.34 4.28
N THR A 23 3.22 0.17 5.60
CA THR A 23 4.29 0.52 6.54
C THR A 23 5.51 -0.38 6.33
N LEU A 24 5.28 -1.69 6.18
CA LEU A 24 6.35 -2.65 5.89
C LEU A 24 6.98 -2.38 4.52
N LEU A 25 6.16 -2.15 3.48
CA LEU A 25 6.66 -1.78 2.15
C LEU A 25 7.59 -0.58 2.21
N ASN A 26 7.14 0.54 2.79
CA ASN A 26 7.95 1.75 2.90
C ASN A 26 9.26 1.51 3.64
N ARG A 27 9.25 0.69 4.68
CA ARG A 27 10.45 0.31 5.42
C ARG A 27 11.41 -0.53 4.58
N MET A 28 10.92 -1.52 3.86
CA MET A 28 11.74 -2.40 3.02
C MET A 28 12.39 -1.62 1.86
N VAL A 29 11.65 -0.70 1.27
CA VAL A 29 12.15 0.19 0.18
C VAL A 29 13.07 1.28 0.70
N GLY A 30 12.93 1.68 1.96
CA GLY A 30 13.67 2.80 2.56
C GLY A 30 13.14 4.18 2.16
N ALA A 31 11.97 4.24 1.52
CA ALA A 31 11.31 5.48 1.08
C ALA A 31 9.78 5.37 1.18
N LYS A 32 9.09 6.49 1.24
CA LYS A 32 7.63 6.53 1.27
C LYS A 32 7.03 6.42 -0.13
N VAL A 33 6.75 5.21 -0.56
CA VAL A 33 6.13 4.90 -1.87
C VAL A 33 4.65 4.56 -1.75
N SER A 34 4.18 4.19 -0.56
CA SER A 34 2.77 3.93 -0.26
C SER A 34 2.30 4.76 0.93
N ILE A 35 1.06 5.23 0.87
CA ILE A 35 0.47 6.04 1.93
C ILE A 35 0.05 5.19 3.13
N VAL A 36 0.17 5.77 4.33
CA VAL A 36 -0.13 5.09 5.58
C VAL A 36 -1.15 5.87 6.38
N THR A 37 -2.31 5.28 6.66
CA THR A 37 -3.29 5.85 7.58
C THR A 37 -3.88 4.77 8.50
N HIS A 38 -4.49 5.20 9.60
CA HIS A 38 -5.23 4.31 10.51
C HIS A 38 -6.62 3.95 9.98
N LYS A 39 -7.06 4.53 8.84
CA LYS A 39 -8.36 4.25 8.23
C LYS A 39 -8.27 3.04 7.32
N VAL A 40 -9.36 2.30 7.23
CA VAL A 40 -9.46 1.17 6.30
C VAL A 40 -9.41 1.66 4.84
N GLN A 41 -9.08 0.77 3.89
CA GLN A 41 -9.02 1.11 2.45
C GLN A 41 -8.06 2.28 2.11
N THR A 42 -6.95 2.40 2.85
CA THR A 42 -5.92 3.40 2.58
C THR A 42 -5.29 3.17 1.22
N THR A 43 -4.79 1.96 0.97
CA THR A 43 -4.25 1.53 -0.33
C THR A 43 -5.40 1.12 -1.25
N ARG A 44 -5.52 1.78 -2.39
CA ARG A 44 -6.53 1.46 -3.42
C ARG A 44 -5.89 0.91 -4.69
N ALA A 45 -4.70 1.37 -5.01
CA ALA A 45 -3.92 0.94 -6.16
C ALA A 45 -2.99 -0.21 -5.78
N ARG A 46 -2.63 -1.04 -6.75
CA ARG A 46 -1.53 -2.00 -6.61
C ARG A 46 -0.22 -1.22 -6.72
N ILE A 47 0.51 -1.09 -5.61
CA ILE A 47 1.78 -0.37 -5.56
C ILE A 47 2.92 -1.40 -5.57
N ARG A 48 3.87 -1.23 -6.50
CA ARG A 48 5.10 -2.01 -6.51
C ARG A 48 6.24 -1.15 -6.00
N GLY A 49 6.83 -1.57 -4.87
CA GLY A 49 8.03 -0.96 -4.33
C GLY A 49 9.23 -1.86 -4.57
N VAL A 50 10.34 -1.30 -5.00
CA VAL A 50 11.57 -2.03 -5.33
C VAL A 50 12.58 -1.80 -4.22
N ALA A 51 13.09 -2.89 -3.66
CA ALA A 51 14.12 -2.85 -2.63
C ALA A 51 15.32 -3.70 -3.05
N MET A 52 16.51 -3.13 -2.98
CA MET A 52 17.75 -3.86 -3.15
C MET A 52 18.19 -4.47 -1.81
N ALA A 53 18.50 -5.75 -1.79
CA ALA A 53 18.99 -6.47 -0.62
C ALA A 53 20.11 -7.42 -1.05
N GLU A 54 21.36 -7.13 -0.68
CA GLU A 54 22.55 -7.85 -1.14
C GLU A 54 22.60 -7.95 -2.69
N ASN A 55 22.50 -9.19 -3.22
CA ASN A 55 22.45 -9.48 -4.65
C ASN A 55 21.02 -9.73 -5.16
N ALA A 56 20.00 -9.38 -4.38
CA ALA A 56 18.61 -9.61 -4.73
C ALA A 56 17.83 -8.29 -4.89
N GLN A 57 16.93 -8.28 -5.86
CA GLN A 57 15.92 -7.24 -6.03
C GLN A 57 14.56 -7.79 -5.61
N LEU A 58 14.05 -7.29 -4.48
CA LEU A 58 12.75 -7.65 -3.94
C LEU A 58 11.69 -6.66 -4.43
N ILE A 59 10.74 -7.12 -5.25
CA ILE A 59 9.65 -6.29 -5.76
C ILE A 59 8.41 -6.56 -4.90
N PHE A 60 8.20 -5.70 -3.90
CA PHE A 60 7.05 -5.79 -3.02
C PHE A 60 5.78 -5.29 -3.72
N ILE A 61 4.73 -6.09 -3.69
CA ILE A 61 3.41 -5.72 -4.16
C ILE A 61 2.57 -5.37 -2.93
N ASP A 62 2.37 -4.06 -2.67
CA ASP A 62 1.39 -3.60 -1.67
C ASP A 62 -0.01 -3.75 -2.25
N THR A 63 -0.82 -4.52 -1.57
CA THR A 63 -2.18 -4.80 -2.01
C THR A 63 -3.18 -4.08 -1.11
N PRO A 64 -4.36 -3.71 -1.64
CA PRO A 64 -5.48 -3.35 -0.80
C PRO A 64 -5.70 -4.39 0.30
N GLY A 65 -6.17 -3.96 1.47
CA GLY A 65 -6.50 -4.89 2.55
C GLY A 65 -7.58 -5.88 2.12
N LEU A 66 -7.44 -7.13 2.54
CA LEU A 66 -8.45 -8.16 2.32
C LEU A 66 -9.57 -8.01 3.35
N PHE A 67 -10.78 -7.77 2.88
CA PHE A 67 -11.98 -7.56 3.69
C PHE A 67 -13.23 -8.00 2.91
N LYS A 68 -14.37 -8.11 3.60
CA LYS A 68 -15.64 -8.44 2.95
C LYS A 68 -16.10 -7.23 2.09
N PRO A 69 -16.11 -7.35 0.75
CA PRO A 69 -16.43 -6.23 -0.13
C PRO A 69 -17.93 -5.88 -0.09
N ARG A 70 -18.24 -4.58 -0.22
CA ARG A 70 -19.61 -4.06 -0.24
C ARG A 70 -19.93 -3.32 -1.54
N ARG A 71 -18.98 -2.56 -2.07
CA ARG A 71 -19.11 -1.74 -3.28
C ARG A 71 -18.33 -2.36 -4.44
N ARG A 72 -18.59 -1.91 -5.66
CA ARG A 72 -17.84 -2.34 -6.84
C ARG A 72 -16.32 -2.14 -6.67
N LEU A 73 -15.91 -0.97 -6.23
CA LEU A 73 -14.50 -0.68 -5.98
C LEU A 73 -13.87 -1.66 -4.97
N ASP A 74 -14.60 -2.00 -3.90
CA ASP A 74 -14.12 -2.95 -2.90
C ASP A 74 -13.84 -4.33 -3.52
N ARG A 75 -14.73 -4.80 -4.41
CA ARG A 75 -14.55 -6.09 -5.10
C ARG A 75 -13.34 -6.08 -6.00
N ALA A 76 -13.18 -5.03 -6.81
CA ALA A 76 -12.01 -4.87 -7.68
C ALA A 76 -10.71 -4.80 -6.86
N MET A 77 -10.71 -4.12 -5.71
CA MET A 77 -9.57 -4.06 -4.80
C MET A 77 -9.20 -5.43 -4.23
N VAL A 78 -10.20 -6.21 -3.78
CA VAL A 78 -9.98 -7.57 -3.24
C VAL A 78 -9.50 -8.52 -4.35
N ALA A 79 -10.08 -8.45 -5.55
CA ALA A 79 -9.63 -9.23 -6.70
C ALA A 79 -8.17 -8.90 -7.08
N ALA A 80 -7.81 -7.61 -7.12
CA ALA A 80 -6.44 -7.17 -7.37
C ALA A 80 -5.45 -7.67 -6.30
N ALA A 81 -5.86 -7.69 -5.02
CA ALA A 81 -5.02 -8.22 -3.95
C ALA A 81 -4.72 -9.71 -4.16
N TRP A 82 -5.74 -10.51 -4.46
CA TRP A 82 -5.57 -11.93 -4.73
C TRP A 82 -4.84 -12.22 -6.04
N GLY A 83 -5.03 -11.40 -7.08
CA GLY A 83 -4.25 -11.47 -8.31
C GLY A 83 -2.76 -11.23 -8.05
N GLY A 84 -2.42 -10.22 -7.23
CA GLY A 84 -1.03 -9.97 -6.82
C GLY A 84 -0.40 -11.14 -6.07
N ALA A 85 -1.17 -11.79 -5.20
CA ALA A 85 -0.70 -12.97 -4.47
C ALA A 85 -0.49 -14.20 -5.40
N ALA A 86 -1.32 -14.35 -6.42
CA ALA A 86 -1.20 -15.46 -7.38
C ALA A 86 0.01 -15.33 -8.30
N ASP A 87 0.41 -14.10 -8.63
CA ASP A 87 1.53 -13.79 -9.52
C ASP A 87 2.88 -13.69 -8.79
N ALA A 88 2.89 -13.74 -7.44
CA ALA A 88 4.10 -13.52 -6.65
C ALA A 88 4.91 -14.81 -6.45
N ASP A 89 6.24 -14.65 -6.35
CA ASP A 89 7.17 -15.73 -6.00
C ASP A 89 7.04 -16.11 -4.51
N VAL A 90 6.71 -15.13 -3.68
CA VAL A 90 6.51 -15.29 -2.22
C VAL A 90 5.30 -14.49 -1.77
N VAL A 91 4.52 -15.08 -0.86
CA VAL A 91 3.40 -14.38 -0.21
C VAL A 91 3.73 -14.14 1.26
N VAL A 92 3.53 -12.93 1.75
CA VAL A 92 3.65 -12.59 3.18
C VAL A 92 2.27 -12.22 3.71
N LEU A 93 1.70 -13.11 4.53
CA LEU A 93 0.47 -12.81 5.27
C LEU A 93 0.81 -11.99 6.51
N MET A 94 0.28 -10.78 6.57
CA MET A 94 0.45 -9.89 7.72
C MET A 94 -0.78 -9.87 8.60
N ILE A 95 -0.58 -10.08 9.91
CA ILE A 95 -1.63 -9.98 10.93
C ILE A 95 -1.20 -9.01 12.04
N GLU A 96 -2.17 -8.45 12.77
CA GLU A 96 -1.90 -7.56 13.91
C GLU A 96 -1.83 -8.36 15.21
N ALA A 97 -0.68 -8.34 15.90
CA ALA A 97 -0.47 -9.10 17.14
C ALA A 97 -1.55 -8.85 18.21
N HIS A 98 -2.01 -7.61 18.37
CA HIS A 98 -2.99 -7.25 19.40
C HIS A 98 -4.45 -7.59 19.04
N ARG A 99 -4.74 -7.90 17.76
CA ARG A 99 -6.07 -8.33 17.33
C ARG A 99 -6.23 -9.85 17.29
N GLY A 100 -5.11 -10.57 17.26
CA GLY A 100 -5.11 -12.02 17.17
C GLY A 100 -5.75 -12.57 15.90
N VAL A 101 -6.33 -13.78 15.97
CA VAL A 101 -6.97 -14.46 14.83
C VAL A 101 -8.42 -14.00 14.70
N THR A 102 -8.63 -12.98 13.89
CA THR A 102 -9.96 -12.44 13.56
C THR A 102 -10.71 -13.34 12.57
N SER A 103 -12.02 -13.10 12.40
CA SER A 103 -12.80 -13.75 11.33
C SER A 103 -12.26 -13.43 9.94
N GLY A 104 -11.69 -12.23 9.74
CA GLY A 104 -11.05 -11.85 8.48
C GLY A 104 -9.77 -12.65 8.23
N VAL A 105 -8.93 -12.84 9.24
CA VAL A 105 -7.74 -13.70 9.14
C VAL A 105 -8.14 -15.14 8.79
N LYS A 106 -9.17 -15.70 9.44
CA LYS A 106 -9.68 -17.05 9.14
C LYS A 106 -10.11 -17.17 7.68
N ALA A 107 -10.89 -16.23 7.17
CA ALA A 107 -11.33 -16.22 5.77
C ALA A 107 -10.15 -16.12 4.78
N ILE A 108 -9.09 -15.38 5.15
CA ILE A 108 -7.86 -15.33 4.33
C ILE A 108 -7.17 -16.69 4.31
N LEU A 109 -7.05 -17.37 5.46
CA LEU A 109 -6.43 -18.70 5.55
C LEU A 109 -7.22 -19.75 4.75
N GLU A 110 -8.55 -19.72 4.81
CA GLU A 110 -9.42 -20.58 4.01
C GLU A 110 -9.14 -20.39 2.52
N THR A 111 -9.14 -19.13 2.05
CA THR A 111 -8.85 -18.81 0.65
C THR A 111 -7.42 -19.21 0.23
N LEU A 112 -6.41 -19.04 1.09
CA LEU A 112 -5.05 -19.50 0.83
C LEU A 112 -4.99 -21.03 0.70
N SER A 113 -5.71 -21.77 1.54
CA SER A 113 -5.76 -23.23 1.50
C SER A 113 -6.42 -23.74 0.22
N GLU A 114 -7.47 -23.07 -0.28
CA GLU A 114 -8.15 -23.42 -1.52
C GLU A 114 -7.33 -23.13 -2.77
N ARG A 115 -6.48 -22.12 -2.73
CA ARG A 115 -5.71 -21.63 -3.89
C ARG A 115 -4.43 -22.41 -4.15
N SER A 116 -4.21 -23.59 -3.71
CA SER A 116 -3.11 -24.53 -4.08
C SER A 116 -1.88 -23.88 -4.74
N GLY A 117 -1.47 -22.69 -4.28
CA GLY A 117 -0.37 -21.93 -4.86
C GLY A 117 0.97 -22.66 -4.63
N LYS A 118 1.91 -22.54 -5.61
CA LYS A 118 3.27 -23.07 -5.46
C LYS A 118 4.17 -22.17 -4.64
N SER A 119 3.77 -20.91 -4.44
CA SER A 119 4.58 -19.90 -3.77
C SER A 119 4.58 -20.11 -2.25
N PRO A 120 5.74 -20.07 -1.58
CA PRO A 120 5.80 -20.16 -0.14
C PRO A 120 5.04 -18.99 0.51
N VAL A 121 4.34 -19.31 1.59
CA VAL A 121 3.60 -18.31 2.39
C VAL A 121 4.31 -18.13 3.71
N ALA A 122 4.80 -16.92 3.99
CA ALA A 122 5.32 -16.54 5.31
C ALA A 122 4.23 -15.85 6.13
N LEU A 123 4.28 -16.04 7.44
CA LEU A 123 3.48 -15.28 8.40
C LEU A 123 4.31 -14.14 8.99
N ALA A 124 3.81 -12.91 8.93
CA ALA A 124 4.38 -11.77 9.64
C ALA A 124 3.40 -11.26 10.71
N ILE A 125 3.65 -11.61 11.97
CA ILE A 125 2.91 -11.09 13.12
C ILE A 125 3.44 -9.69 13.41
N ASN A 126 2.68 -8.67 13.02
CA ASN A 126 3.11 -7.27 13.10
C ASN A 126 2.57 -6.55 14.35
N LYS A 127 3.18 -5.40 14.66
CA LYS A 127 2.87 -4.55 15.82
C LYS A 127 3.15 -5.26 17.15
N ILE A 128 4.23 -6.03 17.20
CA ILE A 128 4.66 -6.75 18.42
C ILE A 128 4.95 -5.79 19.59
N ASP A 129 5.28 -4.55 19.30
CA ASP A 129 5.48 -3.47 20.26
C ASP A 129 4.21 -3.10 21.06
N LYS A 130 3.05 -3.61 20.66
CA LYS A 130 1.74 -3.35 21.33
C LYS A 130 1.28 -4.49 22.23
N VAL A 131 2.01 -5.59 22.33
CA VAL A 131 1.63 -6.78 23.11
C VAL A 131 2.79 -7.34 23.92
N LYS A 132 2.48 -8.20 24.89
CA LYS A 132 3.48 -8.94 25.66
C LYS A 132 3.90 -10.21 24.93
N SER A 133 5.08 -10.73 25.28
CA SER A 133 5.70 -11.93 24.64
C SER A 133 4.83 -13.17 24.74
N GLU A 134 4.11 -13.34 25.85
CA GLU A 134 3.24 -14.51 26.07
C GLU A 134 2.11 -14.57 25.02
N VAL A 135 1.57 -13.40 24.63
CA VAL A 135 0.54 -13.29 23.58
C VAL A 135 1.10 -13.73 22.23
N LEU A 136 2.34 -13.35 21.93
CA LEU A 136 3.00 -13.70 20.66
C LEU A 136 3.19 -15.20 20.53
N LEU A 137 3.64 -15.88 21.60
CA LEU A 137 3.85 -17.34 21.58
C LEU A 137 2.54 -18.10 21.34
N ALA A 138 1.47 -17.70 22.03
CA ALA A 138 0.15 -18.32 21.85
C ALA A 138 -0.38 -18.10 20.43
N LEU A 139 -0.28 -16.86 19.91
CA LEU A 139 -0.73 -16.51 18.57
C LEU A 139 0.07 -17.24 17.49
N THR A 140 1.39 -17.33 17.65
CA THR A 140 2.26 -18.06 16.71
C THR A 140 1.85 -19.52 16.63
N LYS A 141 1.61 -20.17 17.79
CA LYS A 141 1.16 -21.55 17.85
C LYS A 141 -0.19 -21.74 17.13
N GLU A 142 -1.18 -20.92 17.47
CA GLU A 142 -2.52 -20.95 16.86
C GLU A 142 -2.45 -20.82 15.33
N MET A 143 -1.65 -19.86 14.84
CA MET A 143 -1.52 -19.62 13.40
C MET A 143 -0.83 -20.77 12.66
N ASN A 144 0.24 -21.35 13.23
CA ASN A 144 0.97 -22.45 12.60
C ASN A 144 0.18 -23.79 12.68
N GLU A 145 -0.75 -23.94 13.63
CA GLU A 145 -1.70 -25.05 13.66
C GLU A 145 -2.81 -24.87 12.59
N ALA A 146 -3.17 -23.62 12.26
CA ALA A 146 -4.22 -23.32 11.30
C ALA A 146 -3.77 -23.38 9.82
N PHE A 147 -2.48 -23.11 9.53
CA PHE A 147 -1.94 -23.09 8.17
C PHE A 147 -0.44 -23.44 8.18
N PRO A 148 0.06 -24.23 7.19
CA PRO A 148 1.47 -24.60 7.09
C PRO A 148 2.31 -23.47 6.48
N PHE A 149 2.65 -22.47 7.29
CA PHE A 149 3.54 -21.39 6.86
C PHE A 149 4.96 -21.90 6.61
N ALA A 150 5.63 -21.37 5.58
CA ALA A 150 7.04 -21.67 5.31
C ALA A 150 7.95 -21.10 6.40
N GLU A 151 7.59 -19.94 6.95
CA GLU A 151 8.33 -19.28 8.06
C GLU A 151 7.40 -18.32 8.80
N THR A 152 7.70 -18.02 10.08
CA THR A 152 6.93 -17.08 10.90
C THR A 152 7.85 -16.03 11.51
N PHE A 153 7.50 -14.76 11.25
CA PHE A 153 8.26 -13.60 11.72
C PHE A 153 7.42 -12.77 12.70
N MET A 154 8.03 -12.36 13.77
CA MET A 154 7.48 -11.40 14.72
C MET A 154 8.10 -10.04 14.43
N ILE A 155 7.33 -9.08 13.95
CA ILE A 155 7.85 -7.80 13.46
C ILE A 155 7.14 -6.58 14.08
N SER A 156 7.85 -5.46 14.10
CA SER A 156 7.25 -4.13 14.19
C SER A 156 7.68 -3.34 12.95
N ALA A 157 6.82 -3.29 11.93
CA ALA A 157 7.09 -2.56 10.71
C ALA A 157 7.36 -1.06 10.97
N GLU A 158 6.72 -0.50 11.98
CA GLU A 158 6.90 0.91 12.39
C GLU A 158 8.28 1.14 13.03
N ARG A 159 8.75 0.23 13.91
CA ARG A 159 10.02 0.35 14.63
C ARG A 159 11.20 -0.35 13.97
N GLY A 160 10.94 -1.23 13.00
CA GLY A 160 11.95 -2.01 12.29
C GLY A 160 12.32 -3.35 12.93
N HIS A 161 11.82 -3.64 14.12
CA HIS A 161 12.17 -4.89 14.80
C HIS A 161 11.73 -6.11 13.96
N GLY A 162 12.61 -7.08 13.78
CA GLY A 162 12.37 -8.32 13.04
C GLY A 162 12.25 -8.16 11.51
N CYS A 163 12.29 -6.92 10.98
CA CYS A 163 12.15 -6.68 9.55
C CYS A 163 13.35 -7.15 8.74
N ASP A 164 14.56 -7.06 9.30
CA ASP A 164 15.78 -7.54 8.62
C ASP A 164 15.76 -9.06 8.46
N ALA A 165 15.36 -9.82 9.49
CA ALA A 165 15.22 -11.27 9.40
C ALA A 165 14.21 -11.70 8.32
N LEU A 166 13.08 -10.98 8.21
CA LEU A 166 12.11 -11.20 7.12
C LEU A 166 12.75 -10.91 5.76
N ARG A 167 13.44 -9.76 5.60
CA ARG A 167 14.13 -9.40 4.35
C ARG A 167 15.14 -10.44 3.93
N ASP A 168 16.00 -10.86 4.85
CA ASP A 168 17.07 -11.81 4.59
C ASP A 168 16.52 -13.19 4.19
N TRP A 169 15.42 -13.61 4.81
CA TRP A 169 14.70 -14.82 4.39
C TRP A 169 14.11 -14.65 2.98
N LEU A 170 13.49 -13.51 2.66
CA LEU A 170 12.93 -13.23 1.32
C LEU A 170 14.00 -13.32 0.23
N VAL A 171 15.23 -12.86 0.48
CA VAL A 171 16.37 -13.00 -0.44
C VAL A 171 16.68 -14.47 -0.77
N THR A 172 16.43 -15.38 0.16
CA THR A 172 16.62 -16.82 -0.09
C THR A 172 15.50 -17.43 -0.93
N GLN A 173 14.31 -16.82 -0.95
CA GLN A 173 13.13 -17.39 -1.60
C GLN A 173 12.93 -16.93 -3.05
N VAL A 174 13.47 -15.76 -3.41
CA VAL A 174 13.32 -15.24 -4.78
C VAL A 174 14.29 -15.97 -5.76
N PRO A 175 13.86 -16.18 -7.02
CA PRO A 175 14.62 -16.93 -8.00
C PRO A 175 15.88 -16.19 -8.45
N GLU A 176 16.87 -16.94 -8.92
CA GLU A 176 18.02 -16.40 -9.64
C GLU A 176 17.55 -15.83 -11.00
N GLY A 177 18.07 -14.66 -11.34
CA GLY A 177 17.74 -13.97 -12.58
C GLY A 177 18.25 -12.53 -12.61
N PRO A 178 18.13 -11.86 -13.75
CA PRO A 178 18.51 -10.46 -13.89
C PRO A 178 17.57 -9.56 -13.07
N TYR A 179 18.04 -8.40 -12.68
CA TYR A 179 17.18 -7.37 -12.09
C TYR A 179 16.09 -6.93 -13.07
N LEU A 180 14.87 -6.78 -12.58
CA LEU A 180 13.68 -6.44 -13.37
C LEU A 180 13.49 -4.93 -13.50
N TYR A 181 14.07 -4.16 -12.58
CA TYR A 181 14.06 -2.69 -12.54
C TYR A 181 15.48 -2.16 -12.39
N PRO A 182 15.77 -0.91 -12.82
CA PRO A 182 17.00 -0.22 -12.46
C PRO A 182 17.26 -0.22 -10.95
N GLU A 183 18.52 -0.33 -10.53
CA GLU A 183 18.89 -0.47 -9.11
C GLU A 183 18.51 0.76 -8.27
N ASP A 184 18.43 1.92 -8.88
CA ASP A 184 18.04 3.20 -8.28
C ASP A 184 16.52 3.46 -8.32
N GLN A 185 15.74 2.57 -8.95
CA GLN A 185 14.29 2.69 -9.00
C GLN A 185 13.66 2.15 -7.72
N ILE A 186 12.96 3.00 -6.98
CA ILE A 186 12.33 2.66 -5.69
C ILE A 186 10.86 2.23 -5.81
N ALA A 187 10.20 2.55 -6.92
CA ALA A 187 8.80 2.17 -7.16
C ALA A 187 8.48 2.11 -8.65
N ASP A 188 7.54 1.24 -9.00
CA ASP A 188 6.95 1.15 -10.36
C ASP A 188 5.63 1.96 -10.38
N LEU A 189 5.75 3.27 -10.16
CA LEU A 189 4.63 4.21 -10.18
C LEU A 189 5.07 5.55 -10.79
N PRO A 190 4.24 6.13 -11.67
CA PRO A 190 4.47 7.49 -12.13
C PRO A 190 4.54 8.47 -10.95
N MET A 191 5.47 9.39 -10.97
CA MET A 191 5.66 10.40 -9.92
C MET A 191 4.38 11.21 -9.66
N ARG A 192 3.56 11.42 -10.71
CA ARG A 192 2.23 12.06 -10.60
C ARG A 192 1.26 11.29 -9.68
N MET A 193 1.30 9.96 -9.72
CA MET A 193 0.46 9.13 -8.84
C MET A 193 0.94 9.19 -7.39
N ILE A 194 2.24 9.13 -7.16
CA ILE A 194 2.82 9.25 -5.82
C ILE A 194 2.40 10.58 -5.20
N ALA A 195 2.50 11.68 -5.95
CA ALA A 195 2.09 12.99 -5.47
C ALA A 195 0.58 13.09 -5.18
N ALA A 196 -0.26 12.46 -6.01
CA ALA A 196 -1.70 12.41 -5.78
C ALA A 196 -2.04 11.62 -4.52
N GLU A 197 -1.38 10.48 -4.31
CA GLU A 197 -1.56 9.64 -3.11
C GLU A 197 -1.11 10.36 -1.83
N MET A 198 0.01 11.09 -1.84
CA MET A 198 0.43 11.91 -0.70
C MET A 198 -0.63 12.94 -0.32
N THR A 199 -1.24 13.60 -1.29
CA THR A 199 -2.34 14.55 -1.04
C THR A 199 -3.59 13.81 -0.53
N ARG A 200 -3.90 12.64 -1.08
CA ARG A 200 -5.02 11.79 -0.64
C ARG A 200 -4.83 11.30 0.80
N GLU A 201 -3.60 11.02 1.21
CA GLU A 201 -3.29 10.71 2.62
C GLU A 201 -3.67 11.86 3.55
N LYS A 202 -3.29 13.10 3.23
CA LYS A 202 -3.61 14.28 4.06
C LYS A 202 -5.12 14.51 4.15
N LEU A 203 -5.84 14.29 3.04
CA LEU A 203 -7.30 14.28 3.03
C LEU A 203 -7.85 13.19 3.96
N THR A 204 -7.35 11.97 3.82
CA THR A 204 -7.80 10.81 4.60
C THR A 204 -7.57 11.01 6.10
N LEU A 205 -6.45 11.58 6.49
CA LEU A 205 -6.14 11.84 7.91
C LEU A 205 -7.02 12.93 8.51
N ARG A 206 -7.38 13.95 7.72
CA ARG A 206 -8.09 15.13 8.22
C ARG A 206 -9.61 15.03 8.13
N LEU A 207 -10.12 14.34 7.13
CA LEU A 207 -11.57 14.18 6.91
C LEU A 207 -12.10 13.00 7.72
N HIS A 208 -13.41 13.02 8.05
CA HIS A 208 -14.05 12.03 8.91
C HIS A 208 -15.17 11.29 8.20
N GLN A 209 -15.71 10.29 8.86
CA GLN A 209 -16.81 9.44 8.38
C GLN A 209 -16.47 8.80 7.04
N GLU A 210 -17.41 8.71 6.09
CA GLU A 210 -17.26 8.09 4.78
C GLU A 210 -16.59 8.98 3.73
N LEU A 211 -16.39 10.26 3.99
CA LEU A 211 -15.85 11.19 3.01
C LEU A 211 -14.47 10.80 2.44
N PRO A 212 -13.52 10.26 3.25
CA PRO A 212 -12.26 9.75 2.73
C PRO A 212 -12.41 8.64 1.67
N TYR A 213 -13.53 7.92 1.70
CA TYR A 213 -13.81 6.82 0.76
C TYR A 213 -14.53 7.27 -0.51
N GLU A 214 -15.08 8.48 -0.49
CA GLU A 214 -15.88 9.07 -1.58
C GLU A 214 -15.16 10.23 -2.29
N LEU A 215 -13.83 10.24 -2.23
CA LEU A 215 -12.98 11.18 -2.94
C LEU A 215 -11.80 10.48 -3.61
N THR A 216 -11.26 11.10 -4.65
CA THR A 216 -9.98 10.75 -5.25
C THR A 216 -9.18 12.00 -5.56
N VAL A 217 -7.87 11.86 -5.76
CA VAL A 217 -6.96 12.94 -6.13
C VAL A 217 -6.25 12.55 -7.40
N GLU A 218 -6.14 13.51 -8.31
CA GLU A 218 -5.41 13.36 -9.56
C GLU A 218 -4.43 14.51 -9.75
N THR A 219 -3.27 14.20 -10.28
CA THR A 219 -2.32 15.20 -10.74
C THR A 219 -2.62 15.55 -12.20
N GLU A 220 -3.30 16.68 -12.42
CA GLU A 220 -3.70 17.17 -13.74
C GLU A 220 -2.50 17.66 -14.55
N ASN A 221 -1.58 18.41 -13.89
CA ASN A 221 -0.39 18.94 -14.52
C ASN A 221 0.84 18.84 -13.64
N TRP A 222 1.98 18.62 -14.27
CA TRP A 222 3.31 18.63 -13.65
C TRP A 222 4.28 19.31 -14.57
N GLU A 223 4.88 20.41 -14.11
CA GLU A 223 5.79 21.26 -14.87
C GLU A 223 7.09 21.44 -14.10
N GLU A 224 8.20 21.10 -14.73
CA GLU A 224 9.55 21.41 -14.24
C GLU A 224 9.88 22.85 -14.58
N ARG A 225 10.29 23.63 -13.58
CA ARG A 225 10.63 25.04 -13.78
C ARG A 225 12.12 25.25 -13.95
N PRO A 226 12.54 26.35 -14.64
CA PRO A 226 13.96 26.67 -14.84
C PRO A 226 14.76 26.87 -13.54
N ASP A 227 14.11 27.24 -12.45
CA ASP A 227 14.70 27.39 -11.12
C ASP A 227 14.88 26.07 -10.35
N GLY A 228 14.60 24.94 -11.00
CA GLY A 228 14.65 23.60 -10.40
C GLY A 228 13.45 23.23 -9.52
N SER A 229 12.49 24.15 -9.34
CA SER A 229 11.25 23.84 -8.62
C SER A 229 10.25 23.09 -9.50
N ALA A 230 9.32 22.33 -8.88
CA ALA A 230 8.22 21.69 -9.56
C ALA A 230 6.91 22.46 -9.32
N ARG A 231 6.12 22.68 -10.38
CA ARG A 231 4.72 23.08 -10.26
C ARG A 231 3.84 21.87 -10.45
N ILE A 232 2.94 21.64 -9.49
CA ILE A 232 2.01 20.50 -9.48
C ILE A 232 0.60 21.05 -9.31
N ASP A 233 -0.26 20.79 -10.30
CA ASP A 233 -1.69 21.12 -10.24
C ASP A 233 -2.49 19.84 -10.00
N GLN A 234 -3.29 19.80 -8.93
CA GLN A 234 -4.07 18.64 -8.53
C GLN A 234 -5.57 18.92 -8.44
N LEU A 235 -6.36 17.91 -8.76
CA LEU A 235 -7.81 17.91 -8.62
C LEU A 235 -8.23 16.91 -7.55
N ILE A 236 -9.03 17.39 -6.59
CA ILE A 236 -9.76 16.53 -5.68
C ILE A 236 -11.16 16.36 -6.25
N TYR A 237 -11.52 15.15 -6.62
CA TYR A 237 -12.88 14.82 -7.02
C TYR A 237 -13.67 14.31 -5.83
N VAL A 238 -14.89 14.81 -5.70
CA VAL A 238 -15.88 14.41 -4.69
C VAL A 238 -17.21 14.09 -5.37
N ALA A 239 -18.01 13.22 -4.77
CA ALA A 239 -19.24 12.72 -5.38
C ALA A 239 -20.37 13.78 -5.44
N ARG A 240 -20.40 14.76 -4.52
CA ARG A 240 -21.51 15.73 -4.39
C ARG A 240 -21.07 17.06 -3.76
N ASP A 241 -21.87 18.11 -3.93
CA ASP A 241 -21.56 19.48 -3.47
C ASP A 241 -21.38 19.58 -1.94
N GLY A 242 -22.14 18.84 -1.16
CA GLY A 242 -21.96 18.79 0.29
C GLY A 242 -20.55 18.32 0.69
N HIS A 243 -19.98 17.35 -0.02
CA HIS A 243 -18.61 16.89 0.18
C HIS A 243 -17.60 17.96 -0.20
N LYS A 244 -17.83 18.71 -1.30
CA LYS A 244 -16.99 19.84 -1.71
C LYS A 244 -16.91 20.89 -0.62
N GLY A 245 -18.05 21.25 -0.01
CA GLY A 245 -18.08 22.18 1.10
C GLY A 245 -17.24 21.75 2.29
N ILE A 246 -17.30 20.47 2.66
CA ILE A 246 -16.50 19.91 3.79
C ILE A 246 -15.01 19.91 3.46
N VAL A 247 -14.63 19.51 2.24
CA VAL A 247 -13.21 19.49 1.81
C VAL A 247 -12.63 20.91 1.77
N LEU A 248 -13.38 21.88 1.30
CA LEU A 248 -12.95 23.29 1.30
C LEU A 248 -12.83 23.82 2.73
N GLY A 249 -13.81 23.55 3.58
CA GLY A 249 -13.93 24.13 4.92
C GLY A 249 -14.34 25.61 4.90
N LYS A 250 -14.56 26.18 6.08
CA LYS A 250 -14.93 27.60 6.21
C LYS A 250 -13.81 28.50 5.67
N GLY A 251 -14.15 29.32 4.68
CA GLY A 251 -13.16 30.20 4.04
C GLY A 251 -11.99 29.51 3.32
N GLY A 252 -12.10 28.20 3.03
CA GLY A 252 -11.02 27.41 2.40
C GLY A 252 -9.93 26.91 3.36
N GLU A 253 -10.14 27.01 4.66
CA GLU A 253 -9.12 26.64 5.67
C GLU A 253 -8.71 25.17 5.61
N THR A 254 -9.68 24.27 5.37
CA THR A 254 -9.40 22.82 5.36
C THR A 254 -8.53 22.44 4.16
N VAL A 255 -8.90 22.86 2.95
CA VAL A 255 -8.11 22.55 1.75
C VAL A 255 -6.74 23.23 1.80
N LYS A 256 -6.63 24.45 2.35
CA LYS A 256 -5.35 25.14 2.54
C LYS A 256 -4.41 24.35 3.45
N ALA A 257 -4.90 23.87 4.59
CA ALA A 257 -4.08 23.08 5.53
C ALA A 257 -3.66 21.72 4.92
N ILE A 258 -4.55 21.07 4.16
CA ILE A 258 -4.25 19.83 3.43
C ILE A 258 -3.16 20.08 2.39
N SER A 259 -3.34 21.11 1.54
CA SER A 259 -2.38 21.48 0.50
C SER A 259 -1.00 21.84 1.08
N GLN A 260 -0.96 22.55 2.22
CA GLN A 260 0.28 22.87 2.90
C GLN A 260 1.00 21.62 3.40
N ALA A 261 0.29 20.69 4.06
CA ALA A 261 0.86 19.46 4.57
C ALA A 261 1.34 18.55 3.43
N ALA A 262 0.57 18.44 2.33
CA ALA A 262 0.96 17.68 1.15
C ALA A 262 2.18 18.30 0.46
N ARG A 263 2.23 19.61 0.31
CA ARG A 263 3.37 20.32 -0.28
C ARG A 263 4.66 20.08 0.49
N MET A 264 4.63 20.20 1.82
CA MET A 264 5.83 20.00 2.65
C MET A 264 6.37 18.58 2.49
N GLU A 265 5.51 17.59 2.48
CA GLU A 265 5.94 16.20 2.28
C GLU A 265 6.46 15.94 0.86
N LEU A 266 5.84 16.54 -0.16
CA LEU A 266 6.34 16.46 -1.53
C LEU A 266 7.71 17.14 -1.69
N GLU A 267 7.96 18.26 -1.00
CA GLU A 267 9.27 18.93 -0.98
C GLU A 267 10.34 18.04 -0.33
N GLU A 268 10.01 17.38 0.78
CA GLU A 268 10.90 16.42 1.43
C GLU A 268 11.19 15.20 0.52
N PHE A 269 10.15 14.63 -0.07
CA PHE A 269 10.27 13.46 -0.95
C PHE A 269 11.08 13.76 -2.23
N LEU A 270 10.85 14.92 -2.84
CA LEU A 270 11.52 15.31 -4.09
C LEU A 270 12.88 15.98 -3.87
N GLY A 271 13.22 16.35 -2.61
CA GLY A 271 14.45 17.06 -2.28
C GLY A 271 14.55 18.46 -2.87
N ARG A 272 13.40 19.05 -3.26
CA ARG A 272 13.35 20.36 -3.95
C ARG A 272 12.04 21.11 -3.68
N ARG A 273 12.01 22.39 -4.04
CA ARG A 273 10.83 23.25 -3.85
C ARG A 273 9.65 22.81 -4.73
N VAL A 274 8.44 22.81 -4.14
CA VAL A 274 7.20 22.45 -4.82
C VAL A 274 6.18 23.57 -4.72
N HIS A 275 5.55 23.91 -5.84
CA HIS A 275 4.39 24.78 -5.93
C HIS A 275 3.14 23.93 -6.17
N LEU A 276 2.43 23.56 -5.09
CA LEU A 276 1.25 22.71 -5.16
C LEU A 276 -0.02 23.55 -5.24
N PHE A 277 -0.81 23.35 -6.28
CA PHE A 277 -2.13 23.96 -6.48
C PHE A 277 -3.20 22.88 -6.45
N VAL A 278 -4.16 23.04 -5.56
CA VAL A 278 -5.22 22.03 -5.36
C VAL A 278 -6.57 22.66 -5.62
N LYS A 279 -7.39 22.03 -6.48
CA LYS A 279 -8.77 22.41 -6.76
C LYS A 279 -9.72 21.30 -6.39
N VAL A 280 -10.94 21.64 -5.97
CA VAL A 280 -11.99 20.65 -5.63
C VAL A 280 -13.09 20.73 -6.67
N LYS A 281 -13.35 19.61 -7.34
CA LYS A 281 -14.43 19.47 -8.34
C LYS A 281 -15.44 18.41 -7.89
N VAL A 282 -16.71 18.64 -8.17
CA VAL A 282 -17.75 17.63 -8.02
C VAL A 282 -17.82 16.81 -9.32
N ARG A 283 -17.70 15.49 -9.18
CA ARG A 283 -17.88 14.53 -10.27
C ARG A 283 -18.78 13.41 -9.77
N PRO A 284 -20.08 13.49 -10.01
CA PRO A 284 -21.01 12.42 -9.67
C PRO A 284 -20.56 11.10 -10.32
N ASN A 285 -20.75 10.00 -9.61
CA ASN A 285 -20.47 8.65 -10.09
C ASN A 285 -19.00 8.37 -10.51
N TRP A 286 -18.01 9.12 -10.02
CA TRP A 286 -16.61 8.84 -10.31
C TRP A 286 -16.19 7.41 -9.90
N LEU A 287 -16.88 6.81 -8.94
CA LEU A 287 -16.69 5.42 -8.50
C LEU A 287 -17.14 4.38 -9.55
N GLU A 288 -17.86 4.78 -10.58
CA GLU A 288 -18.35 3.94 -11.68
C GLU A 288 -17.59 4.24 -13.01
N ASP A 289 -16.51 4.99 -12.94
CA ASP A 289 -15.73 5.41 -14.11
C ASP A 289 -14.58 4.40 -14.36
N ALA A 290 -14.68 3.63 -15.44
CA ALA A 290 -13.72 2.60 -15.78
C ALA A 290 -12.28 3.12 -15.97
N GLU A 291 -12.10 4.37 -16.44
CA GLU A 291 -10.81 5.00 -16.60
C GLU A 291 -10.09 5.12 -15.24
N ARG A 292 -10.84 5.45 -14.18
CA ARG A 292 -10.32 5.56 -12.80
C ARG A 292 -9.83 4.22 -12.24
N TYR A 293 -10.52 3.14 -12.57
CA TYR A 293 -10.06 1.80 -12.19
C TYR A 293 -8.73 1.48 -12.86
N SER A 294 -8.63 1.76 -14.16
CA SER A 294 -7.38 1.55 -14.90
C SER A 294 -6.21 2.38 -14.34
N GLU A 295 -6.44 3.64 -13.99
CA GLU A 295 -5.44 4.51 -13.33
C GLU A 295 -4.97 3.94 -11.98
N MET A 296 -5.85 3.30 -11.22
CA MET A 296 -5.51 2.62 -9.97
C MET A 296 -4.91 1.22 -10.20
N GLY A 297 -4.74 0.76 -11.44
CA GLY A 297 -4.30 -0.59 -11.75
C GLY A 297 -5.32 -1.67 -11.38
N LEU A 298 -6.62 -1.31 -11.36
CA LEU A 298 -7.74 -2.19 -11.06
C LEU A 298 -8.51 -2.53 -12.36
N ASP A 299 -9.05 -3.75 -12.44
CA ASP A 299 -9.97 -4.09 -13.53
C ASP A 299 -11.42 -3.70 -13.13
N PHE A 300 -12.05 -2.91 -13.99
CA PHE A 300 -13.44 -2.50 -13.80
C PHE A 300 -14.42 -3.67 -13.86
N LYS A 301 -14.07 -4.74 -14.61
CA LYS A 301 -14.90 -5.95 -14.73
C LYS A 301 -14.92 -6.76 -13.44
N ASP A 302 -13.81 -6.83 -12.71
CA ASP A 302 -13.71 -7.52 -11.42
C ASP A 302 -14.67 -6.96 -10.37
N GLY A 303 -15.11 -5.72 -10.53
CA GLY A 303 -16.12 -5.10 -9.70
C GLY A 303 -17.56 -5.62 -9.93
N ASN A 304 -17.81 -6.45 -10.96
CA ASN A 304 -19.14 -7.00 -11.27
C ASN A 304 -19.36 -8.42 -10.71
N ALA A 305 -18.32 -9.06 -10.20
CA ALA A 305 -18.38 -10.43 -9.66
C ALA A 305 -18.98 -10.51 -8.25
#